data_f23eb73d9c2751220fc2c689a41f66d9
#
_entry.id   f23eb73d9c2751220fc2c689a41f66d9
#
_cell.length_a   1.000
_cell.length_b   1.000
_cell.length_c   1.000
_cell.angle_alpha   90.00
_cell.angle_beta   90.00
_cell.angle_gamma   90.00
#
_symmetry.space_group_name_H-M   'P 1'
#
loop_
_entity.id
_entity.type
_entity.pdbx_description
1 polymer ?
#
loop_
_entity_poly.entity_id
_entity_poly.type
_entity_poly.pdbx_seq_one_letter_code
_entity_poly.pdbx_strand_id
1 'polypeptide(L)'
;MTIIDSQVHAYEANTPKRPWHSVPNWPDHVTGDEMVAAMDKVGVDGAIFISAFSMYRYDASYAVEVQRAHPDRFAIVKPVDPDDPAVGDVIADWKQTPGAVGIRIMLTKEPGRDRDPTDPGLDRIARAAVKYDFPVNILFWGNLDAGTAVIDRHPDTRFIIDHLAVLQPRRPPAPPQPWADLPKVLDLAKRKNAVIKVSGACTLSREPYPFPDIWDPLARVFDAWGFDRCLWGTDWTRAYAVVKIRAGGRAFPQD
;
A
#
# COMPACT_ATOMS: atom_id res chain seq x y z
N MET A 1 -21.79 10.62 -4.96
CA MET A 1 -20.79 10.34 -3.89
C MET A 1 -19.48 10.07 -4.61
N THR A 2 -18.40 10.75 -4.25
CA THR A 2 -17.08 10.50 -4.83
C THR A 2 -16.46 9.26 -4.20
N ILE A 3 -15.97 8.32 -5.02
CA ILE A 3 -15.33 7.07 -4.59
C ILE A 3 -13.85 7.13 -4.96
N ILE A 4 -12.97 7.07 -3.96
CA ILE A 4 -11.51 7.09 -4.14
C ILE A 4 -10.92 5.77 -3.65
N ASP A 5 -10.19 5.08 -4.53
CA ASP A 5 -9.40 3.91 -4.16
C ASP A 5 -8.09 4.35 -3.50
N SER A 6 -7.87 3.99 -2.24
CA SER A 6 -6.68 4.42 -1.49
C SER A 6 -5.41 3.64 -1.83
N GLN A 7 -5.49 2.63 -2.71
CA GLN A 7 -4.35 1.75 -3.01
C GLN A 7 -4.44 1.15 -4.41
N VAL A 8 -3.79 1.79 -5.37
CA VAL A 8 -3.57 1.23 -6.71
C VAL A 8 -2.09 1.29 -7.10
N HIS A 9 -1.70 0.43 -8.03
CA HIS A 9 -0.38 0.41 -8.66
C HIS A 9 -0.56 0.40 -10.17
N ALA A 10 0.01 1.38 -10.86
CA ALA A 10 0.17 1.35 -12.31
C ALA A 10 1.67 1.27 -12.65
N TYR A 11 2.00 0.67 -13.78
CA TYR A 11 3.37 0.47 -14.23
C TYR A 11 3.41 0.14 -15.73
N GLU A 12 4.49 0.55 -16.39
CA GLU A 12 4.76 0.19 -17.79
C GLU A 12 5.50 -1.15 -17.88
N ALA A 13 5.56 -1.72 -19.06
CA ALA A 13 6.32 -2.94 -19.33
C ALA A 13 7.79 -2.78 -18.95
N ASN A 14 8.44 -3.91 -18.60
CA ASN A 14 9.87 -3.94 -18.31
C ASN A 14 10.69 -3.60 -19.57
N THR A 15 11.30 -2.44 -19.58
CA THR A 15 12.08 -1.91 -20.72
C THR A 15 13.42 -1.33 -20.24
N PRO A 16 14.40 -1.16 -21.15
CA PRO A 16 15.65 -0.48 -20.79
C PRO A 16 15.46 0.97 -20.28
N LYS A 17 14.39 1.65 -20.68
CA LYS A 17 14.06 3.01 -20.21
C LYS A 17 13.72 3.02 -18.71
N ARG A 18 12.98 1.98 -18.25
CA ARG A 18 12.55 1.86 -16.85
C ARG A 18 12.55 0.38 -16.46
N PRO A 19 13.73 -0.16 -16.16
CA PRO A 19 13.88 -1.59 -15.86
C PRO A 19 13.26 -1.93 -14.50
N TRP A 20 12.67 -3.12 -14.40
CA TRP A 20 12.15 -3.62 -13.15
C TRP A 20 13.26 -4.25 -12.30
N HIS A 21 13.28 -3.94 -11.02
CA HIS A 21 14.17 -4.58 -10.04
C HIS A 21 13.75 -5.99 -9.68
N SER A 22 12.46 -6.24 -9.55
CA SER A 22 11.91 -7.57 -9.37
C SER A 22 10.65 -7.72 -10.21
N VAL A 23 10.40 -8.95 -10.67
CA VAL A 23 9.21 -9.29 -11.46
C VAL A 23 8.25 -10.01 -10.52
N PRO A 24 7.25 -9.32 -9.93
CA PRO A 24 6.19 -9.97 -9.17
C PRO A 24 5.31 -10.79 -10.12
N ASN A 25 4.41 -11.61 -9.57
CA ASN A 25 3.43 -12.35 -10.34
C ASN A 25 2.25 -11.43 -10.73
N TRP A 26 2.57 -10.35 -11.45
CA TRP A 26 1.65 -9.33 -11.93
C TRP A 26 1.61 -9.33 -13.46
N PRO A 27 0.64 -8.64 -14.11
CA PRO A 27 0.63 -8.45 -15.56
C PRO A 27 1.93 -7.84 -16.08
N ASP A 28 2.20 -8.01 -17.37
CA ASP A 28 3.36 -7.40 -18.02
C ASP A 28 3.32 -5.86 -17.99
N HIS A 29 2.15 -5.28 -17.88
CA HIS A 29 1.91 -3.85 -17.63
C HIS A 29 0.51 -3.63 -17.06
N VAL A 30 0.33 -2.53 -16.37
CA VAL A 30 -0.95 -1.89 -16.06
C VAL A 30 -0.70 -0.39 -16.16
N THR A 31 -0.92 0.16 -17.33
CA THR A 31 -0.67 1.59 -17.60
C THR A 31 -1.64 2.49 -16.85
N GLY A 32 -1.33 3.80 -16.79
CA GLY A 32 -2.25 4.78 -16.23
C GLY A 32 -3.60 4.78 -16.92
N ASP A 33 -3.62 4.68 -18.25
CA ASP A 33 -4.86 4.63 -19.07
C ASP A 33 -5.67 3.37 -18.78
N GLU A 34 -5.02 2.22 -18.67
CA GLU A 34 -5.67 0.96 -18.31
C GLU A 34 -6.26 1.00 -16.89
N MET A 35 -5.57 1.66 -15.95
CA MET A 35 -6.08 1.85 -14.60
C MET A 35 -7.30 2.78 -14.60
N VAL A 36 -7.28 3.88 -15.36
CA VAL A 36 -8.45 4.76 -15.52
C VAL A 36 -9.63 3.98 -16.11
N ALA A 37 -9.39 3.21 -17.18
CA ALA A 37 -10.43 2.41 -17.80
C ALA A 37 -11.01 1.34 -16.85
N ALA A 38 -10.18 0.76 -15.97
CA ALA A 38 -10.64 -0.19 -14.94
C ALA A 38 -11.48 0.50 -13.87
N MET A 39 -11.08 1.70 -13.42
CA MET A 39 -11.85 2.51 -12.47
C MET A 39 -13.22 2.90 -13.04
N ASP A 40 -13.26 3.36 -14.30
CA ASP A 40 -14.50 3.77 -14.97
C ASP A 40 -15.53 2.63 -15.05
N LYS A 41 -15.07 1.41 -15.31
CA LYS A 41 -15.95 0.21 -15.37
C LYS A 41 -16.71 -0.07 -14.08
N VAL A 42 -16.15 0.36 -12.94
CA VAL A 42 -16.71 0.06 -11.61
C VAL A 42 -17.16 1.32 -10.86
N GLY A 43 -17.11 2.49 -11.50
CA GLY A 43 -17.58 3.74 -10.93
C GLY A 43 -16.66 4.32 -9.85
N VAL A 44 -15.35 4.10 -9.95
CA VAL A 44 -14.33 4.71 -9.09
C VAL A 44 -13.86 6.01 -9.72
N ASP A 45 -14.01 7.13 -9.00
CA ASP A 45 -13.75 8.47 -9.53
C ASP A 45 -12.25 8.80 -9.56
N GLY A 46 -11.47 8.27 -8.63
CA GLY A 46 -10.04 8.53 -8.56
C GLY A 46 -9.32 7.54 -7.66
N ALA A 47 -7.99 7.63 -7.61
CA ALA A 47 -7.19 6.75 -6.78
C ALA A 47 -5.94 7.42 -6.22
N ILE A 48 -5.48 6.91 -5.07
CA ILE A 48 -4.13 7.14 -4.56
C ILE A 48 -3.20 6.12 -5.22
N PHE A 49 -2.40 6.61 -6.15
CA PHE A 49 -1.43 5.80 -6.87
C PHE A 49 -0.13 5.68 -6.07
N ILE A 50 0.14 4.51 -5.57
CA ILE A 50 1.37 4.17 -4.86
C ILE A 50 2.39 3.68 -5.89
N SER A 51 3.53 4.37 -6.05
CA SER A 51 4.59 3.91 -6.95
C SER A 51 5.02 2.48 -6.59
N ALA A 52 5.13 1.61 -7.61
CA ALA A 52 5.30 0.17 -7.45
C ALA A 52 6.74 -0.18 -6.98
N PHE A 53 6.96 -0.28 -5.67
CA PHE A 53 8.27 -0.52 -5.07
C PHE A 53 8.99 -1.77 -5.60
N SER A 54 8.26 -2.85 -5.83
CA SER A 54 8.85 -4.09 -6.36
C SER A 54 9.52 -3.88 -7.72
N MET A 55 8.99 -2.96 -8.53
CA MET A 55 9.50 -2.66 -9.86
C MET A 55 10.50 -1.52 -9.84
N TYR A 56 10.14 -0.40 -9.23
CA TYR A 56 10.85 0.87 -9.40
C TYR A 56 11.60 1.33 -8.16
N ARG A 57 11.56 0.56 -7.06
CA ARG A 57 12.16 0.93 -5.78
C ARG A 57 11.72 2.35 -5.37
N TYR A 58 12.64 3.28 -5.29
CA TYR A 58 12.39 4.66 -4.87
C TYR A 58 12.17 5.63 -6.04
N ASP A 59 12.17 5.13 -7.28
CA ASP A 59 11.82 5.93 -8.46
C ASP A 59 10.29 6.04 -8.59
N ALA A 60 9.77 7.26 -8.59
CA ALA A 60 8.37 7.56 -8.80
C ALA A 60 8.11 8.27 -10.15
N SER A 61 9.10 8.27 -11.07
CA SER A 61 8.99 9.00 -12.34
C SER A 61 7.77 8.58 -13.16
N TYR A 62 7.43 7.27 -13.18
CA TYR A 62 6.24 6.80 -13.87
C TYR A 62 4.94 7.28 -13.20
N ALA A 63 4.89 7.30 -11.87
CA ALA A 63 3.73 7.83 -11.16
C ALA A 63 3.51 9.32 -11.48
N VAL A 64 4.58 10.10 -11.60
CA VAL A 64 4.53 11.53 -12.01
C VAL A 64 4.05 11.67 -13.46
N GLU A 65 4.52 10.82 -14.39
CA GLU A 65 4.04 10.81 -15.78
C GLU A 65 2.53 10.55 -15.85
N VAL A 66 2.05 9.53 -15.14
CA VAL A 66 0.62 9.14 -15.08
C VAL A 66 -0.23 10.25 -14.44
N GLN A 67 0.23 10.82 -13.33
CA GLN A 67 -0.49 11.91 -12.67
C GLN A 67 -0.61 13.15 -13.57
N ARG A 68 0.43 13.49 -14.32
CA ARG A 68 0.37 14.59 -15.30
C ARG A 68 -0.61 14.33 -16.45
N ALA A 69 -0.72 13.08 -16.89
CA ALA A 69 -1.68 12.69 -17.94
C ALA A 69 -3.12 12.68 -17.42
N HIS A 70 -3.33 12.35 -16.14
CA HIS A 70 -4.64 12.21 -15.51
C HIS A 70 -4.71 12.95 -14.17
N PRO A 71 -4.57 14.29 -14.14
CA PRO A 71 -4.42 15.06 -12.90
C PRO A 71 -5.66 15.01 -11.99
N ASP A 72 -6.84 14.81 -12.57
CA ASP A 72 -8.12 14.73 -11.85
C ASP A 72 -8.43 13.31 -11.35
N ARG A 73 -7.61 12.33 -11.72
CA ARG A 73 -7.84 10.91 -11.41
C ARG A 73 -6.85 10.35 -10.40
N PHE A 74 -5.63 10.88 -10.33
CA PHE A 74 -4.59 10.36 -9.46
C PHE A 74 -3.97 11.42 -8.56
N ALA A 75 -3.87 11.08 -7.28
CA ALA A 75 -2.87 11.62 -6.38
C ALA A 75 -1.80 10.55 -6.12
N ILE A 76 -0.55 10.96 -5.89
CA ILE A 76 0.60 10.05 -5.92
C ILE A 76 1.35 9.97 -4.59
N VAL A 77 1.85 8.77 -4.29
CA VAL A 77 2.67 8.47 -3.11
C VAL A 77 3.98 7.82 -3.57
N LYS A 78 5.10 8.33 -3.05
CA LYS A 78 6.45 7.86 -3.37
C LYS A 78 7.03 7.03 -2.23
N PRO A 79 7.56 5.83 -2.48
CA PRO A 79 8.46 5.16 -1.54
C PRO A 79 9.75 5.99 -1.33
N VAL A 80 10.21 6.10 -0.09
CA VAL A 80 11.45 6.81 0.27
C VAL A 80 12.42 5.88 0.97
N ASP A 81 13.72 6.13 0.79
CA ASP A 81 14.77 5.27 1.32
C ASP A 81 15.20 5.71 2.73
N PRO A 82 14.97 4.90 3.77
CA PRO A 82 15.47 5.21 5.10
C PRO A 82 17.01 5.18 5.21
N ASP A 83 17.69 4.49 4.31
CA ASP A 83 19.16 4.40 4.31
C ASP A 83 19.81 5.63 3.63
N ASP A 84 19.03 6.45 2.91
CA ASP A 84 19.52 7.70 2.33
C ASP A 84 19.66 8.78 3.42
N PRO A 85 20.89 9.28 3.68
CA PRO A 85 21.10 10.36 4.64
C PRO A 85 20.43 11.67 4.22
N ALA A 86 20.19 11.88 2.90
CA ALA A 86 19.53 13.04 2.32
C ALA A 86 18.01 12.88 2.17
N VAL A 87 17.39 11.83 2.76
CA VAL A 87 15.96 11.55 2.60
C VAL A 87 15.05 12.73 2.95
N GLY A 88 15.48 13.60 3.87
CA GLY A 88 14.76 14.83 4.21
C GLY A 88 14.64 15.80 3.03
N ASP A 89 15.70 15.95 2.24
CA ASP A 89 15.71 16.79 1.03
C ASP A 89 14.90 16.13 -0.09
N VAL A 90 14.98 14.80 -0.23
CA VAL A 90 14.12 14.04 -1.17
C VAL A 90 12.65 14.27 -0.87
N ILE A 91 12.24 14.31 0.41
CA ILE A 91 10.85 14.58 0.81
C ILE A 91 10.48 16.04 0.55
N ALA A 92 11.41 16.98 0.78
CA ALA A 92 11.20 18.40 0.47
C ALA A 92 10.94 18.63 -1.02
N ASP A 93 11.75 18.02 -1.88
CA ASP A 93 11.60 18.09 -3.34
C ASP A 93 10.30 17.40 -3.79
N TRP A 94 9.97 16.26 -3.18
CA TRP A 94 8.72 15.56 -3.46
C TRP A 94 7.49 16.41 -3.16
N LYS A 95 7.54 17.27 -2.14
CA LYS A 95 6.44 18.20 -1.80
C LYS A 95 6.13 19.20 -2.93
N GLN A 96 7.11 19.50 -3.78
CA GLN A 96 6.94 20.40 -4.93
C GLN A 96 6.33 19.69 -6.15
N THR A 97 6.20 18.36 -6.10
CA THR A 97 5.66 17.58 -7.22
C THR A 97 4.14 17.69 -7.24
N PRO A 98 3.52 18.14 -8.36
CA PRO A 98 2.07 18.16 -8.48
C PRO A 98 1.44 16.80 -8.23
N GLY A 99 0.36 16.77 -7.46
CA GLY A 99 -0.35 15.54 -7.10
C GLY A 99 0.31 14.70 -6.00
N ALA A 100 1.47 15.09 -5.46
CA ALA A 100 2.10 14.41 -4.34
C ALA A 100 1.31 14.62 -3.05
N VAL A 101 0.82 13.51 -2.44
CA VAL A 101 -0.04 13.54 -1.24
C VAL A 101 0.52 12.74 -0.07
N GLY A 102 1.65 12.08 -0.23
CA GLY A 102 2.26 11.28 0.84
C GLY A 102 3.54 10.59 0.41
N ILE A 103 4.16 9.94 1.37
CA ILE A 103 5.34 9.09 1.19
C ILE A 103 5.06 7.70 1.73
N ARG A 104 5.92 6.74 1.39
CA ARG A 104 5.79 5.35 1.84
C ARG A 104 7.09 4.79 2.36
N ILE A 105 7.03 4.07 3.48
CA ILE A 105 8.13 3.27 4.04
C ILE A 105 7.69 1.82 4.19
N MET A 106 8.66 0.92 4.19
CA MET A 106 8.42 -0.50 4.35
C MET A 106 9.30 -1.07 5.45
N LEU A 107 8.67 -1.79 6.37
CA LEU A 107 9.31 -2.56 7.44
C LEU A 107 9.14 -4.08 7.22
N THR A 108 8.76 -4.48 6.00
CA THR A 108 8.47 -5.87 5.68
C THR A 108 9.70 -6.74 5.82
N LYS A 109 9.47 -7.94 6.36
CA LYS A 109 10.45 -9.01 6.35
C LYS A 109 10.63 -9.51 4.91
N GLU A 110 11.71 -9.06 4.28
CA GLU A 110 12.34 -9.81 3.19
C GLU A 110 13.47 -10.63 3.81
N PRO A 111 13.81 -11.82 3.31
CA PRO A 111 14.95 -12.57 3.82
C PRO A 111 16.20 -11.68 3.89
N GLY A 112 16.70 -11.42 5.11
CA GLY A 112 17.88 -10.60 5.37
C GLY A 112 17.66 -9.08 5.39
N ARG A 113 16.42 -8.57 5.43
CA ARG A 113 16.12 -7.12 5.41
C ARG A 113 14.99 -6.69 6.36
N ASP A 114 14.95 -7.24 7.56
CA ASP A 114 14.10 -6.67 8.60
C ASP A 114 14.72 -5.33 9.05
N ARG A 115 13.93 -4.26 8.93
CA ARG A 115 14.35 -2.94 9.41
C ARG A 115 14.05 -2.84 10.90
N ASP A 116 15.06 -2.44 11.66
CA ASP A 116 14.90 -2.14 13.08
C ASP A 116 13.95 -0.94 13.24
N PRO A 117 12.91 -1.03 14.09
CA PRO A 117 12.00 0.09 14.37
C PRO A 117 12.71 1.30 14.99
N THR A 118 13.93 1.13 15.49
CA THR A 118 14.75 2.23 16.04
C THR A 118 15.71 2.84 15.04
N ASP A 119 15.67 2.41 13.77
CA ASP A 119 16.52 2.93 12.71
C ASP A 119 16.41 4.47 12.60
N PRO A 120 17.53 5.21 12.71
CA PRO A 120 17.51 6.68 12.64
C PRO A 120 17.04 7.21 11.28
N GLY A 121 17.03 6.41 10.23
CA GLY A 121 16.43 6.76 8.95
C GLY A 121 14.92 6.94 9.04
N LEU A 122 14.24 6.10 9.83
CA LEU A 122 12.81 6.26 10.09
C LEU A 122 12.53 7.56 10.85
N ASP A 123 13.40 7.92 11.80
CA ASP A 123 13.27 9.18 12.54
C ASP A 123 13.46 10.40 11.62
N ARG A 124 14.40 10.32 10.65
CA ARG A 124 14.58 11.39 9.65
C ARG A 124 13.34 11.56 8.79
N ILE A 125 12.78 10.45 8.31
CA ILE A 125 11.58 10.44 7.48
C ILE A 125 10.38 11.00 8.26
N ALA A 126 10.15 10.53 9.49
CA ALA A 126 9.03 10.97 10.31
C ALA A 126 9.08 12.48 10.58
N ARG A 127 10.25 13.03 10.94
CA ARG A 127 10.44 14.48 11.12
C ARG A 127 10.21 15.28 9.84
N ALA A 128 10.71 14.79 8.71
CA ALA A 128 10.49 15.43 7.41
C ALA A 128 9.01 15.38 7.01
N ALA A 129 8.33 14.27 7.27
CA ALA A 129 6.90 14.12 7.00
C ALA A 129 6.05 15.15 7.78
N VAL A 130 6.35 15.37 9.05
CA VAL A 130 5.71 16.44 9.84
C VAL A 130 6.02 17.82 9.27
N LYS A 131 7.31 18.11 8.99
CA LYS A 131 7.76 19.41 8.46
C LYS A 131 7.09 19.77 7.15
N TYR A 132 6.91 18.81 6.26
CA TYR A 132 6.33 19.02 4.91
C TYR A 132 4.86 18.63 4.81
N ASP A 133 4.21 18.33 5.94
CA ASP A 133 2.80 17.97 6.03
C ASP A 133 2.41 16.80 5.11
N PHE A 134 3.19 15.72 5.18
CA PHE A 134 2.86 14.47 4.50
C PHE A 134 2.43 13.37 5.48
N PRO A 135 1.37 12.61 5.16
CA PRO A 135 1.16 11.31 5.79
C PRO A 135 2.19 10.30 5.30
N VAL A 136 2.55 9.37 6.18
CA VAL A 136 3.47 8.27 5.91
C VAL A 136 2.69 6.98 5.76
N ASN A 137 2.62 6.43 4.54
CA ASN A 137 2.14 5.07 4.33
C ASN A 137 3.18 4.10 4.87
N ILE A 138 2.77 3.18 5.73
CA ILE A 138 3.69 2.24 6.38
C ILE A 138 3.27 0.80 6.13
N LEU A 139 4.17 0.02 5.52
CA LEU A 139 4.00 -1.40 5.28
C LEU A 139 4.91 -2.20 6.22
N PHE A 140 4.32 -2.88 7.19
CA PHE A 140 5.04 -3.76 8.13
C PHE A 140 4.50 -5.20 8.18
N TRP A 141 3.85 -5.59 7.22
CA TRP A 141 3.26 -6.85 6.79
C TRP A 141 3.65 -8.06 7.63
N GLY A 142 2.87 -8.34 8.70
CA GLY A 142 3.15 -9.39 9.68
C GLY A 142 4.21 -9.04 10.74
N ASN A 143 4.80 -7.83 10.72
CA ASN A 143 5.71 -7.34 11.76
C ASN A 143 5.04 -6.22 12.57
N LEU A 144 3.89 -6.56 13.19
CA LEU A 144 3.07 -5.56 13.89
C LEU A 144 3.79 -4.91 15.08
N ASP A 145 4.64 -5.67 15.78
CA ASP A 145 5.36 -5.14 16.93
C ASP A 145 6.34 -4.03 16.51
N ALA A 146 7.07 -4.22 15.40
CA ALA A 146 7.95 -3.19 14.85
C ALA A 146 7.16 -1.99 14.31
N GLY A 147 6.06 -2.24 13.57
CA GLY A 147 5.19 -1.16 13.07
C GLY A 147 4.60 -0.33 14.19
N THR A 148 4.12 -0.98 15.24
CA THR A 148 3.60 -0.33 16.45
C THR A 148 4.66 0.54 17.12
N ALA A 149 5.88 0.01 17.29
CA ALA A 149 6.99 0.74 17.89
C ALA A 149 7.35 2.01 17.11
N VAL A 150 7.33 1.96 15.77
CA VAL A 150 7.55 3.16 14.93
C VAL A 150 6.44 4.19 15.12
N ILE A 151 5.17 3.76 15.12
CA ILE A 151 4.03 4.66 15.29
C ILE A 151 4.06 5.34 16.67
N ASP A 152 4.34 4.58 17.73
CA ASP A 152 4.39 5.07 19.11
C ASP A 152 5.57 6.04 19.34
N ARG A 153 6.69 5.88 18.64
CA ARG A 153 7.85 6.79 18.71
C ARG A 153 7.63 8.14 18.03
N HIS A 154 6.67 8.23 17.11
CA HIS A 154 6.43 9.42 16.28
C HIS A 154 4.96 9.89 16.40
N PRO A 155 4.51 10.35 17.57
CA PRO A 155 3.12 10.69 17.83
C PRO A 155 2.59 11.86 16.95
N ASP A 156 3.50 12.73 16.49
CA ASP A 156 3.15 13.88 15.64
C ASP A 156 3.07 13.51 14.14
N THR A 157 3.56 12.32 13.75
CA THR A 157 3.51 11.84 12.36
C THR A 157 2.17 11.14 12.10
N ARG A 158 1.51 11.51 11.00
CA ARG A 158 0.29 10.82 10.55
C ARG A 158 0.67 9.57 9.78
N PHE A 159 0.26 8.40 10.26
CA PHE A 159 0.53 7.13 9.60
C PHE A 159 -0.70 6.59 8.89
N ILE A 160 -0.48 5.99 7.73
CA ILE A 160 -1.48 5.22 6.97
C ILE A 160 -0.97 3.79 6.90
N ILE A 161 -1.60 2.88 7.62
CA ILE A 161 -1.18 1.49 7.70
C ILE A 161 -1.69 0.72 6.48
N ASP A 162 -0.77 0.12 5.72
CA ASP A 162 -1.12 -0.64 4.52
C ASP A 162 -1.73 -2.02 4.86
N HIS A 163 -2.71 -2.45 4.07
CA HIS A 163 -3.21 -3.83 3.96
C HIS A 163 -3.62 -4.48 5.29
N LEU A 164 -4.35 -3.75 6.15
CA LEU A 164 -4.82 -4.25 7.45
C LEU A 164 -3.67 -4.62 8.42
N ALA A 165 -2.42 -4.25 8.13
CA ALA A 165 -1.22 -4.64 8.88
C ALA A 165 -0.91 -6.15 8.88
N VAL A 166 -1.82 -7.01 8.45
CA VAL A 166 -1.66 -8.47 8.49
C VAL A 166 -0.86 -8.99 7.30
N LEU A 167 -0.21 -10.13 7.49
CA LEU A 167 0.49 -10.82 6.41
C LEU A 167 -0.53 -11.35 5.38
N GLN A 168 -0.51 -10.80 4.18
CA GLN A 168 -1.35 -11.25 3.08
C GLN A 168 -0.52 -12.08 2.08
N PRO A 169 -1.03 -13.22 1.59
CA PRO A 169 -0.26 -14.06 0.68
C PRO A 169 -0.02 -13.40 -0.66
N ARG A 170 1.14 -13.63 -1.25
CA ARG A 170 1.44 -13.26 -2.64
C ARG A 170 0.87 -14.26 -3.65
N ARG A 171 0.57 -15.48 -3.18
CA ARG A 171 -0.05 -16.58 -3.93
C ARG A 171 -0.96 -17.36 -2.99
N PRO A 172 -2.06 -17.95 -3.49
CA PRO A 172 -2.90 -18.84 -2.69
C PRO A 172 -2.11 -20.11 -2.31
N PRO A 173 -2.51 -20.82 -1.26
CA PRO A 173 -3.69 -20.54 -0.42
C PRO A 173 -3.44 -19.43 0.61
N ALA A 174 -4.52 -18.93 1.21
CA ALA A 174 -4.41 -18.11 2.42
C ALA A 174 -3.70 -18.89 3.55
N PRO A 175 -2.99 -18.22 4.48
CA PRO A 175 -2.41 -18.87 5.65
C PRO A 175 -3.44 -19.68 6.41
N PRO A 176 -3.03 -20.71 7.17
CA PRO A 176 -3.96 -21.52 7.98
C PRO A 176 -4.78 -20.68 8.97
N GLN A 177 -4.17 -19.63 9.52
CA GLN A 177 -4.78 -18.68 10.45
C GLN A 177 -4.57 -17.25 9.95
N PRO A 178 -5.30 -16.81 8.91
CA PRO A 178 -5.03 -15.55 8.23
C PRO A 178 -5.26 -14.31 9.12
N TRP A 179 -6.03 -14.48 10.20
CA TRP A 179 -6.38 -13.41 11.16
C TRP A 179 -5.73 -13.60 12.53
N ALA A 180 -4.66 -14.41 12.65
CA ALA A 180 -3.97 -14.65 13.93
C ALA A 180 -3.52 -13.36 14.63
N ASP A 181 -3.11 -12.36 13.85
CA ASP A 181 -2.66 -11.07 14.36
C ASP A 181 -3.79 -10.04 14.56
N LEU A 182 -5.05 -10.42 14.30
CA LEU A 182 -6.19 -9.50 14.46
C LEU A 182 -6.22 -8.78 15.82
N PRO A 183 -5.97 -9.44 16.98
CA PRO A 183 -5.95 -8.73 18.26
C PRO A 183 -4.96 -7.56 18.30
N LYS A 184 -3.78 -7.69 17.69
CA LYS A 184 -2.78 -6.61 17.59
C LYS A 184 -3.26 -5.49 16.65
N VAL A 185 -3.93 -5.84 15.54
CA VAL A 185 -4.53 -4.86 14.63
C VAL A 185 -5.60 -4.03 15.32
N LEU A 186 -6.43 -4.66 16.16
CA LEU A 186 -7.44 -3.95 16.97
C LEU A 186 -6.79 -3.06 18.03
N ASP A 187 -5.68 -3.50 18.65
CA ASP A 187 -4.93 -2.68 19.62
C ASP A 187 -4.31 -1.43 18.96
N LEU A 188 -3.83 -1.54 17.71
CA LEU A 188 -3.31 -0.41 16.94
C LEU A 188 -4.32 0.74 16.81
N ALA A 189 -5.62 0.45 16.81
CA ALA A 189 -6.67 1.45 16.73
C ALA A 189 -6.67 2.49 17.88
N LYS A 190 -5.96 2.21 18.98
CA LYS A 190 -5.77 3.15 20.10
C LYS A 190 -4.88 4.34 19.70
N ARG A 191 -4.05 4.22 18.66
CA ARG A 191 -3.14 5.25 18.18
C ARG A 191 -3.89 6.26 17.32
N LYS A 192 -3.99 7.50 17.81
CA LYS A 192 -4.79 8.55 17.16
C LYS A 192 -4.13 9.14 15.92
N ASN A 193 -2.80 8.96 15.79
CA ASN A 193 -2.00 9.38 14.68
C ASN A 193 -1.95 8.34 13.53
N ALA A 194 -2.81 7.31 13.56
CA ALA A 194 -2.86 6.26 12.56
C ALA A 194 -4.27 6.05 11.99
N VAL A 195 -4.32 5.75 10.70
CA VAL A 195 -5.49 5.24 9.96
C VAL A 195 -5.08 3.93 9.26
N ILE A 196 -6.05 3.11 8.86
CA ILE A 196 -5.78 1.80 8.28
C ILE A 196 -6.41 1.64 6.89
N LYS A 197 -5.65 1.10 5.94
CA LYS A 197 -6.18 0.70 4.63
C LYS A 197 -6.82 -0.68 4.72
N VAL A 198 -8.10 -0.74 4.44
CA VAL A 198 -8.85 -1.99 4.27
C VAL A 198 -8.69 -2.41 2.81
N SER A 199 -7.55 -3.03 2.51
CA SER A 199 -7.20 -3.46 1.16
C SER A 199 -6.70 -4.91 1.15
N GLY A 200 -7.01 -5.63 0.08
CA GLY A 200 -6.56 -7.01 -0.14
C GLY A 200 -7.17 -8.07 0.80
N ALA A 201 -8.20 -7.77 1.59
CA ALA A 201 -8.82 -8.72 2.51
C ALA A 201 -9.31 -10.01 1.84
N CYS A 202 -9.75 -9.94 0.59
CA CYS A 202 -10.17 -11.11 -0.21
C CYS A 202 -9.06 -12.16 -0.37
N THR A 203 -7.78 -11.77 -0.24
CA THR A 203 -6.65 -12.71 -0.32
C THR A 203 -6.50 -13.56 0.93
N LEU A 204 -7.07 -13.12 2.05
CA LEU A 204 -7.08 -13.84 3.33
C LEU A 204 -8.20 -14.88 3.42
N SER A 205 -9.21 -14.79 2.53
CA SER A 205 -10.31 -15.75 2.52
C SER A 205 -9.84 -17.13 2.11
N ARG A 206 -10.40 -18.14 2.73
CA ARG A 206 -10.26 -19.56 2.37
C ARG A 206 -11.49 -20.09 1.63
N GLU A 207 -12.53 -19.28 1.57
CA GLU A 207 -13.82 -19.58 0.92
C GLU A 207 -13.90 -18.88 -0.45
N PRO A 208 -14.72 -19.39 -1.39
CA PRO A 208 -14.96 -18.73 -2.66
C PRO A 208 -15.71 -17.40 -2.47
N TYR A 209 -15.77 -16.59 -3.54
CA TYR A 209 -16.63 -15.40 -3.56
C TYR A 209 -18.07 -15.77 -3.14
N PRO A 210 -18.71 -14.98 -2.28
CA PRO A 210 -18.38 -13.65 -1.80
C PRO A 210 -17.48 -13.58 -0.53
N PHE A 211 -16.63 -14.58 -0.27
CA PHE A 211 -15.64 -14.58 0.82
C PHE A 211 -16.28 -14.45 2.21
N PRO A 212 -17.18 -15.36 2.62
CA PRO A 212 -17.97 -15.17 3.85
C PRO A 212 -17.13 -15.15 5.13
N ASP A 213 -15.95 -15.75 5.10
CA ASP A 213 -15.03 -15.91 6.23
C ASP A 213 -14.22 -14.65 6.59
N ILE A 214 -14.30 -13.58 5.78
CA ILE A 214 -13.58 -12.31 6.08
C ILE A 214 -14.47 -11.27 6.77
N TRP A 215 -15.78 -11.42 6.75
CA TRP A 215 -16.69 -10.33 7.16
C TRP A 215 -16.72 -10.12 8.69
N ASP A 216 -16.67 -11.21 9.50
CA ASP A 216 -16.56 -11.06 10.94
C ASP A 216 -15.26 -10.37 11.38
N PRO A 217 -14.07 -10.78 10.92
CA PRO A 217 -12.84 -10.05 11.21
C PRO A 217 -12.88 -8.57 10.74
N LEU A 218 -13.43 -8.30 9.56
CA LEU A 218 -13.56 -6.92 9.06
C LEU A 218 -14.51 -6.07 9.90
N ALA A 219 -15.65 -6.62 10.34
CA ALA A 219 -16.56 -5.92 11.23
C ALA A 219 -15.85 -5.48 12.52
N ARG A 220 -15.05 -6.36 13.11
CA ARG A 220 -14.25 -6.05 14.30
C ARG A 220 -13.21 -4.96 14.04
N VAL A 221 -12.60 -4.93 12.85
CA VAL A 221 -11.71 -3.83 12.46
C VAL A 221 -12.49 -2.53 12.37
N PHE A 222 -13.65 -2.50 11.71
CA PHE A 222 -14.48 -1.30 11.61
C PHE A 222 -14.96 -0.80 12.99
N ASP A 223 -15.34 -1.71 13.89
CA ASP A 223 -15.74 -1.37 15.25
C ASP A 223 -14.59 -0.74 16.05
N ALA A 224 -13.37 -1.26 15.93
CA ALA A 224 -12.22 -0.76 16.66
C ALA A 224 -11.67 0.56 16.11
N TRP A 225 -11.58 0.69 14.79
CA TRP A 225 -11.00 1.85 14.12
C TRP A 225 -12.01 2.98 13.89
N GLY A 226 -13.28 2.65 13.72
CA GLY A 226 -14.30 3.56 13.19
C GLY A 226 -14.12 3.78 11.68
N PHE A 227 -15.23 4.03 10.97
CA PHE A 227 -15.18 4.22 9.51
C PHE A 227 -14.33 5.44 9.11
N ASP A 228 -14.27 6.48 9.94
CA ASP A 228 -13.47 7.69 9.66
C ASP A 228 -11.97 7.43 9.56
N ARG A 229 -11.50 6.29 10.09
CA ARG A 229 -10.09 5.89 10.04
C ARG A 229 -9.83 4.63 9.22
N CYS A 230 -10.83 4.15 8.48
CA CYS A 230 -10.72 3.03 7.56
C CYS A 230 -10.73 3.53 6.12
N LEU A 231 -9.63 3.37 5.40
CA LEU A 231 -9.50 3.76 4.00
C LEU A 231 -9.74 2.53 3.12
N TRP A 232 -10.80 2.56 2.32
CA TRP A 232 -11.02 1.50 1.33
C TRP A 232 -9.97 1.56 0.21
N GLY A 233 -9.47 0.40 -0.21
CA GLY A 233 -8.57 0.28 -1.35
C GLY A 233 -8.61 -1.11 -1.96
N THR A 234 -8.47 -1.21 -3.26
CA THR A 234 -8.53 -2.51 -3.95
C THR A 234 -7.21 -3.26 -3.90
N ASP A 235 -6.09 -2.54 -4.03
CA ASP A 235 -4.79 -3.17 -4.34
C ASP A 235 -4.94 -4.15 -5.53
N TRP A 236 -5.70 -3.71 -6.54
CA TRP A 236 -6.30 -4.55 -7.57
C TRP A 236 -5.31 -5.48 -8.26
N THR A 237 -4.16 -4.97 -8.71
CA THR A 237 -3.18 -5.78 -9.45
C THR A 237 -2.69 -6.98 -8.64
N ARG A 238 -2.39 -6.79 -7.34
CA ARG A 238 -1.94 -7.85 -6.44
C ARG A 238 -3.09 -8.76 -5.98
N ALA A 239 -4.17 -8.16 -5.49
CA ALA A 239 -5.29 -8.90 -4.95
C ALA A 239 -5.99 -9.76 -6.00
N TYR A 240 -6.19 -9.22 -7.20
CA TYR A 240 -6.77 -9.94 -8.33
C TYR A 240 -5.96 -11.17 -8.71
N ALA A 241 -4.62 -11.06 -8.78
CA ALA A 241 -3.74 -12.17 -9.12
C ALA A 241 -3.93 -13.35 -8.14
N VAL A 242 -3.99 -13.08 -6.83
CA VAL A 242 -4.19 -14.13 -5.81
C VAL A 242 -5.55 -14.78 -5.95
N VAL A 243 -6.62 -14.00 -6.09
CA VAL A 243 -7.99 -14.51 -6.23
C VAL A 243 -8.16 -15.33 -7.50
N LYS A 244 -7.62 -14.86 -8.62
CA LYS A 244 -7.71 -15.56 -9.92
C LYS A 244 -6.98 -16.91 -9.90
N ILE A 245 -5.77 -16.96 -9.34
CA ILE A 245 -5.01 -18.21 -9.21
C ILE A 245 -5.77 -19.21 -8.33
N ARG A 246 -6.35 -18.76 -7.20
CA ARG A 246 -7.15 -19.61 -6.32
C ARG A 246 -8.36 -20.21 -7.01
N ALA A 247 -9.00 -19.48 -7.92
CA ALA A 247 -10.11 -19.96 -8.73
C ALA A 247 -9.70 -20.91 -9.88
N GLY A 248 -8.43 -21.36 -9.91
CA GLY A 248 -7.93 -22.26 -10.94
C GLY A 248 -7.58 -21.58 -12.27
N GLY A 249 -7.66 -20.24 -12.30
CA GLY A 249 -7.25 -19.46 -13.45
C GLY A 249 -5.76 -19.11 -13.44
N ARG A 250 -5.23 -18.66 -14.57
CA ARG A 250 -3.94 -17.96 -14.61
C ARG A 250 -4.12 -16.58 -13.96
N ALA A 251 -3.07 -16.05 -13.34
CA ALA A 251 -3.13 -14.74 -12.68
C ALA A 251 -3.67 -13.65 -13.63
N PHE A 252 -3.25 -13.72 -14.90
CA PHE A 252 -3.75 -12.86 -15.98
C PHE A 252 -3.86 -13.66 -17.27
N PRO A 253 -4.85 -13.38 -18.13
CA PRO A 253 -4.88 -13.91 -19.48
C PRO A 253 -3.58 -13.49 -20.20
N GLN A 254 -2.95 -14.43 -20.88
CA GLN A 254 -1.93 -14.14 -21.89
C GLN A 254 -2.69 -14.11 -23.22
N ASP A 255 -3.32 -13.00 -23.54
CA ASP A 255 -3.90 -12.72 -24.84
C ASP A 255 -3.28 -11.46 -25.42
#